data_e6ebf9e241847e6f0046e80c077e0065
#
_entry.id   e6ebf9e241847e6f0046e80c077e0065
#
_cell.length_a   1.000
_cell.length_b   1.000
_cell.length_c   1.000
_cell.angle_alpha   90.00
_cell.angle_beta   90.00
_cell.angle_gamma   90.00
#
_symmetry.space_group_name_H-M   'P 1'
#
loop_
_entity.id
_entity.type
_entity.pdbx_description
1 polymer ?
#
loop_
_entity_poly.entity_id
_entity_poly.type
_entity_poly.pdbx_seq_one_letter_code
_entity_poly.pdbx_strand_id
1 'polypeptide(L)'
;MGLGAQAYSCGECRQCKNENETYCGVLQIDTWGSKWPDTGIVSQGGYASHVRAHEHWVFPIPESLSTNLAAPMLCAGLTAYSPLVRNGCGPGKKVGIVGLGGIGHFGTLFAKALGAEVWVISRSHSKEADAKKLGADGFIATEDKNWEVPHKLSFSLIVNTANSSKGFDLAKYLSMMDVHGHWVSVGLPEEAGQEVKAQDLISNGVLIGASHLGSRRETLEMLQLAADKGIKSWVEEIPISKDGLKEAVTRLKRNDVKYRFTLTEYEKQFGK
;
A
#
# COMPACT_ATOMS: atom_id res chain seq x y z
N MET A 1 11.33 -15.10 -8.47
CA MET A 1 11.45 -14.73 -7.06
C MET A 1 11.34 -13.23 -6.92
N GLY A 2 10.77 -12.72 -5.81
CA GLY A 2 10.60 -11.29 -5.54
C GLY A 2 11.18 -10.88 -4.19
N LEU A 3 11.53 -9.62 -4.05
CA LEU A 3 12.04 -9.01 -2.82
C LEU A 3 11.32 -7.68 -2.62
N GLY A 4 10.82 -7.45 -1.40
CA GLY A 4 10.16 -6.20 -1.02
C GLY A 4 11.12 -5.16 -0.43
N ALA A 5 10.56 -4.27 0.39
CA ALA A 5 11.33 -3.20 1.03
C ALA A 5 12.23 -3.70 2.18
N GLN A 6 11.90 -4.82 2.80
CA GLN A 6 12.67 -5.41 3.90
C GLN A 6 13.47 -6.62 3.41
N ALA A 7 14.73 -6.72 3.85
CA ALA A 7 15.68 -7.77 3.46
C ALA A 7 16.08 -8.69 4.63
N TYR A 8 15.80 -8.29 5.89
CA TYR A 8 16.11 -9.08 7.08
C TYR A 8 15.29 -8.63 8.29
N SER A 9 15.02 -9.59 9.19
CA SER A 9 14.61 -9.37 10.58
C SER A 9 15.28 -10.41 11.47
N CYS A 10 15.30 -10.22 12.79
CA CYS A 10 16.01 -11.14 13.69
C CYS A 10 15.39 -12.55 13.78
N GLY A 11 14.13 -12.72 13.38
CA GLY A 11 13.41 -14.01 13.41
C GLY A 11 13.01 -14.52 14.80
N GLU A 12 13.61 -14.03 15.89
CA GLU A 12 13.50 -14.62 17.22
C GLU A 12 12.75 -13.78 18.26
N CYS A 13 12.65 -12.47 18.05
CA CYS A 13 11.93 -11.62 18.98
C CYS A 13 10.41 -11.89 18.96
N ARG A 14 9.71 -11.37 19.97
CA ARG A 14 8.26 -11.55 20.10
C ARG A 14 7.52 -11.13 18.83
N GLN A 15 7.91 -10.00 18.22
CA GLN A 15 7.29 -9.49 17.01
C GLN A 15 7.46 -10.45 15.84
N CYS A 16 8.69 -10.93 15.61
CA CYS A 16 8.96 -11.89 14.54
C CYS A 16 8.22 -13.21 14.73
N LYS A 17 8.22 -13.76 15.95
CA LYS A 17 7.49 -15.02 16.27
C LYS A 17 5.97 -14.91 16.12
N ASN A 18 5.43 -13.70 16.20
CA ASN A 18 4.01 -13.41 16.02
C ASN A 18 3.67 -12.86 14.63
N GLU A 19 4.54 -13.12 13.64
CA GLU A 19 4.32 -12.68 12.23
C GLU A 19 4.15 -11.15 12.10
N ASN A 20 4.95 -10.42 12.85
CA ASN A 20 5.04 -8.96 12.83
C ASN A 20 6.49 -8.52 12.58
N GLU A 21 7.16 -9.17 11.64
CA GLU A 21 8.59 -9.02 11.36
C GLU A 21 8.94 -7.59 10.92
N THR A 22 7.99 -6.88 10.31
CA THR A 22 8.13 -5.46 9.93
C THR A 22 8.21 -4.52 11.13
N TYR A 23 7.89 -5.02 12.32
CA TYR A 23 8.02 -4.31 13.60
C TYR A 23 9.12 -4.90 14.48
N CYS A 24 10.12 -5.58 13.91
CA CYS A 24 11.23 -6.15 14.64
C CYS A 24 12.02 -5.06 15.37
N GLY A 25 11.97 -5.08 16.71
CA GLY A 25 12.68 -4.11 17.55
C GLY A 25 14.14 -4.45 17.85
N VAL A 26 14.65 -5.60 17.36
CA VAL A 26 16.03 -6.05 17.62
C VAL A 26 16.95 -5.71 16.45
N LEU A 27 16.61 -6.18 15.27
CA LEU A 27 17.37 -5.92 14.05
C LEU A 27 16.49 -6.03 12.82
N GLN A 28 16.38 -4.95 12.08
CA GLN A 28 15.71 -4.88 10.80
C GLN A 28 16.69 -4.32 9.78
N ILE A 29 16.76 -4.95 8.60
CA ILE A 29 17.52 -4.46 7.46
C ILE A 29 16.56 -4.24 6.31
N ASP A 30 16.47 -3.01 5.85
CA ASP A 30 15.74 -2.67 4.64
C ASP A 30 16.57 -3.04 3.40
N THR A 31 15.91 -3.20 2.29
CA THR A 31 16.55 -3.53 1.01
C THR A 31 17.55 -2.45 0.57
N TRP A 32 17.39 -1.23 1.09
CA TRP A 32 18.33 -0.10 0.85
C TRP A 32 18.53 0.73 2.12
N GLY A 33 19.71 1.33 2.25
CA GLY A 33 20.03 2.35 3.27
C GLY A 33 20.31 1.83 4.68
N SER A 34 20.15 0.54 4.96
CA SER A 34 20.45 -0.08 6.24
C SER A 34 21.88 -0.65 6.25
N LYS A 35 22.54 -0.71 7.41
CA LYS A 35 23.85 -1.36 7.57
C LYS A 35 23.71 -2.81 8.00
N TRP A 36 24.36 -3.73 7.32
CA TRP A 36 24.53 -5.10 7.76
C TRP A 36 25.48 -5.15 8.96
N PRO A 37 25.08 -5.75 10.09
CA PRO A 37 25.87 -5.67 11.32
C PRO A 37 27.18 -6.46 11.24
N ASP A 38 27.23 -7.51 10.46
CA ASP A 38 28.41 -8.38 10.26
C ASP A 38 29.51 -7.75 9.42
N THR A 39 29.15 -6.93 8.45
CA THR A 39 30.09 -6.35 7.47
C THR A 39 30.17 -4.85 7.49
N GLY A 40 29.20 -4.15 8.10
CA GLY A 40 29.05 -2.70 8.04
C GLY A 40 28.66 -2.17 6.64
N ILE A 41 28.45 -3.07 5.66
CA ILE A 41 28.06 -2.69 4.30
C ILE A 41 26.64 -2.15 4.32
N VAL A 42 26.41 -1.03 3.64
CA VAL A 42 25.07 -0.47 3.45
C VAL A 42 24.31 -1.28 2.40
N SER A 43 23.08 -1.70 2.72
CA SER A 43 22.22 -2.38 1.77
C SER A 43 21.89 -1.49 0.57
N GLN A 44 22.00 -2.06 -0.63
CA GLN A 44 21.75 -1.39 -1.91
C GLN A 44 20.89 -2.31 -2.77
N GLY A 45 19.61 -2.07 -2.78
CA GLY A 45 18.64 -2.83 -3.57
C GLY A 45 17.66 -1.90 -4.30
N GLY A 46 16.74 -2.50 -5.03
CA GLY A 46 15.77 -1.78 -5.86
C GLY A 46 16.37 -1.33 -7.19
N TYR A 47 17.23 -0.33 -7.20
CA TYR A 47 17.89 0.16 -8.42
C TYR A 47 19.34 -0.35 -8.55
N ALA A 48 19.53 -1.64 -8.33
CA ALA A 48 20.80 -2.33 -8.41
C ALA A 48 20.68 -3.61 -9.25
N SER A 49 21.76 -4.02 -9.92
CA SER A 49 21.82 -5.26 -10.67
C SER A 49 21.76 -6.51 -9.77
N HIS A 50 22.24 -6.39 -8.53
CA HIS A 50 22.24 -7.45 -7.53
C HIS A 50 21.83 -6.91 -6.17
N VAL A 51 21.24 -7.78 -5.35
CA VAL A 51 20.84 -7.45 -3.99
C VAL A 51 21.16 -8.62 -3.07
N ARG A 52 21.52 -8.32 -1.83
CA ARG A 52 21.66 -9.30 -0.74
C ARG A 52 20.45 -9.22 0.16
N ALA A 53 19.82 -10.38 0.40
CA ALA A 53 18.70 -10.50 1.32
C ALA A 53 18.74 -11.86 2.01
N HIS A 54 18.16 -11.97 3.18
CA HIS A 54 17.93 -13.26 3.83
C HIS A 54 16.82 -14.02 3.08
N GLU A 55 16.94 -15.33 2.93
CA GLU A 55 15.98 -16.18 2.18
C GLU A 55 14.53 -16.03 2.66
N HIS A 56 14.33 -15.75 3.94
CA HIS A 56 13.01 -15.50 4.52
C HIS A 56 12.28 -14.32 3.85
N TRP A 57 13.01 -13.36 3.28
CA TRP A 57 12.48 -12.17 2.63
C TRP A 57 12.47 -12.26 1.11
N VAL A 58 12.81 -13.41 0.56
CA VAL A 58 12.72 -13.70 -0.88
C VAL A 58 11.47 -14.54 -1.13
N PHE A 59 10.56 -14.02 -1.92
CA PHE A 59 9.23 -14.60 -2.12
C PHE A 59 9.13 -15.31 -3.47
N PRO A 60 8.60 -16.54 -3.52
CA PRO A 60 8.21 -17.15 -4.78
C PRO A 60 7.06 -16.34 -5.40
N ILE A 61 7.16 -16.06 -6.68
CA ILE A 61 6.07 -15.42 -7.44
C ILE A 61 5.28 -16.57 -8.10
N PRO A 62 3.95 -16.66 -7.93
CA PRO A 62 3.11 -17.64 -8.61
C PRO A 62 3.30 -17.57 -10.13
N GLU A 63 3.35 -18.71 -10.81
CA GLU A 63 3.62 -18.78 -12.25
C GLU A 63 2.60 -18.02 -13.12
N SER A 64 1.34 -17.98 -12.67
CA SER A 64 0.28 -17.24 -13.34
C SER A 64 0.37 -15.71 -13.17
N LEU A 65 1.24 -15.23 -12.28
CA LEU A 65 1.42 -13.80 -12.01
C LEU A 65 2.70 -13.29 -12.68
N SER A 66 2.55 -12.42 -13.69
CA SER A 66 3.69 -11.77 -14.35
C SER A 66 4.55 -11.00 -13.35
N THR A 67 5.88 -11.15 -13.45
CA THR A 67 6.84 -10.46 -12.60
C THR A 67 6.73 -8.94 -12.68
N ASN A 68 6.38 -8.39 -13.84
CA ASN A 68 6.18 -6.96 -14.05
C ASN A 68 5.01 -6.42 -13.21
N LEU A 69 3.95 -7.24 -13.05
CA LEU A 69 2.79 -6.92 -12.23
C LEU A 69 3.05 -7.19 -10.75
N ALA A 70 3.84 -8.21 -10.42
CA ALA A 70 4.17 -8.59 -9.05
C ALA A 70 5.14 -7.61 -8.36
N ALA A 71 6.08 -7.04 -9.12
CA ALA A 71 7.12 -6.17 -8.55
C ALA A 71 6.57 -5.05 -7.65
N PRO A 72 5.61 -4.22 -8.06
CA PRO A 72 5.06 -3.18 -7.19
C PRO A 72 4.17 -3.73 -6.07
N MET A 73 3.69 -4.97 -6.14
CA MET A 73 2.91 -5.61 -5.08
C MET A 73 3.74 -5.83 -3.83
N LEU A 74 5.03 -6.13 -3.96
CA LEU A 74 5.93 -6.46 -2.84
C LEU A 74 6.23 -5.26 -1.89
N CYS A 75 5.79 -4.06 -2.24
CA CYS A 75 5.85 -2.89 -1.37
C CYS A 75 4.47 -2.24 -1.30
N ALA A 76 4.05 -1.55 -2.37
CA ALA A 76 2.79 -0.81 -2.37
C ALA A 76 1.56 -1.71 -2.26
N GLY A 77 1.58 -2.89 -2.87
CA GLY A 77 0.53 -3.89 -2.74
C GLY A 77 0.41 -4.38 -1.30
N LEU A 78 1.51 -4.82 -0.71
CA LEU A 78 1.55 -5.31 0.68
C LEU A 78 1.15 -4.22 1.69
N THR A 79 1.61 -2.98 1.49
CA THR A 79 1.22 -1.83 2.32
C THR A 79 -0.28 -1.61 2.34
N ALA A 80 -0.96 -1.85 1.21
CA ALA A 80 -2.41 -1.74 1.13
C ALA A 80 -3.13 -2.99 1.63
N TYR A 81 -2.60 -4.19 1.36
CA TYR A 81 -3.20 -5.47 1.68
C TYR A 81 -3.22 -5.77 3.19
N SER A 82 -2.09 -5.57 3.87
CA SER A 82 -1.95 -5.88 5.30
C SER A 82 -3.02 -5.20 6.18
N PRO A 83 -3.27 -3.88 6.10
CA PRO A 83 -4.32 -3.27 6.90
C PRO A 83 -5.72 -3.76 6.53
N LEU A 84 -5.98 -4.18 5.29
CA LEU A 84 -7.26 -4.74 4.90
C LEU A 84 -7.54 -6.05 5.63
N VAL A 85 -6.61 -7.01 5.57
CA VAL A 85 -6.80 -8.33 6.20
C VAL A 85 -6.78 -8.25 7.72
N ARG A 86 -5.89 -7.43 8.30
CA ARG A 86 -5.79 -7.26 9.77
C ARG A 86 -7.02 -6.59 10.37
N ASN A 87 -7.79 -5.84 9.60
CA ASN A 87 -9.02 -5.17 10.06
C ASN A 87 -10.29 -5.83 9.49
N GLY A 88 -10.21 -7.10 9.06
CA GLY A 88 -11.37 -7.90 8.70
C GLY A 88 -12.10 -7.45 7.43
N CYS A 89 -11.37 -6.89 6.44
CA CYS A 89 -11.94 -6.60 5.13
C CYS A 89 -12.49 -7.87 4.49
N GLY A 90 -13.73 -7.84 4.03
CA GLY A 90 -14.39 -8.99 3.41
C GLY A 90 -15.87 -8.75 3.13
N PRO A 91 -16.63 -9.82 2.82
CA PRO A 91 -18.05 -9.72 2.54
C PRO A 91 -18.84 -9.03 3.66
N GLY A 92 -19.78 -8.16 3.29
CA GLY A 92 -20.59 -7.39 4.23
C GLY A 92 -19.88 -6.20 4.89
N LYS A 93 -18.62 -5.94 4.53
CA LYS A 93 -17.87 -4.77 5.01
C LYS A 93 -17.85 -3.69 3.94
N LYS A 94 -18.12 -2.44 4.34
CA LYS A 94 -17.94 -1.26 3.51
C LYS A 94 -16.59 -0.64 3.82
N VAL A 95 -15.73 -0.55 2.81
CA VAL A 95 -14.34 -0.15 2.94
C VAL A 95 -14.07 1.10 2.11
N GLY A 96 -13.51 2.12 2.75
CA GLY A 96 -13.06 3.35 2.08
C GLY A 96 -11.56 3.32 1.80
N ILE A 97 -11.17 3.71 0.59
CA ILE A 97 -9.77 3.91 0.21
C ILE A 97 -9.56 5.39 -0.08
N VAL A 98 -8.84 6.07 0.80
CA VAL A 98 -8.54 7.50 0.64
C VAL A 98 -7.28 7.68 -0.19
N GLY A 99 -7.43 8.37 -1.32
CA GLY A 99 -6.36 8.61 -2.28
C GLY A 99 -6.22 7.49 -3.31
N LEU A 100 -6.47 7.79 -4.58
CA LEU A 100 -6.25 6.87 -5.70
C LEU A 100 -4.91 7.16 -6.37
N GLY A 101 -3.86 6.61 -5.82
CA GLY A 101 -2.49 6.70 -6.30
C GLY A 101 -1.81 5.32 -6.29
N GLY A 102 -0.48 5.32 -6.22
CA GLY A 102 0.32 4.09 -6.28
C GLY A 102 0.04 3.07 -5.18
N ILE A 103 -0.47 3.45 -4.00
CA ILE A 103 -0.91 2.53 -2.95
C ILE A 103 -2.43 2.31 -3.04
N GLY A 104 -3.19 3.39 -3.22
CA GLY A 104 -4.66 3.32 -3.20
C GLY A 104 -5.27 2.47 -4.31
N HIS A 105 -4.66 2.37 -5.50
CA HIS A 105 -5.17 1.47 -6.53
C HIS A 105 -5.07 -0.01 -6.11
N PHE A 106 -3.98 -0.41 -5.38
CA PHE A 106 -3.89 -1.73 -4.78
C PHE A 106 -4.92 -1.93 -3.66
N GLY A 107 -5.14 -0.90 -2.82
CA GLY A 107 -6.19 -0.94 -1.80
C GLY A 107 -7.56 -1.25 -2.41
N THR A 108 -7.89 -0.58 -3.52
CA THR A 108 -9.14 -0.84 -4.25
C THR A 108 -9.18 -2.26 -4.81
N LEU A 109 -8.14 -2.70 -5.51
CA LEU A 109 -8.08 -4.04 -6.12
C LEU A 109 -8.18 -5.15 -5.08
N PHE A 110 -7.40 -5.07 -3.99
CA PHE A 110 -7.39 -6.11 -2.96
C PHE A 110 -8.65 -6.10 -2.12
N ALA A 111 -9.20 -4.95 -1.74
CA ALA A 111 -10.46 -4.90 -1.01
C ALA A 111 -11.61 -5.51 -1.82
N LYS A 112 -11.66 -5.28 -3.14
CA LYS A 112 -12.61 -5.95 -4.06
C LYS A 112 -12.38 -7.45 -4.12
N ALA A 113 -11.14 -7.89 -4.25
CA ALA A 113 -10.80 -9.31 -4.30
C ALA A 113 -11.15 -10.06 -3.02
N LEU A 114 -11.07 -9.37 -1.87
CA LEU A 114 -11.51 -9.87 -0.56
C LEU A 114 -13.02 -9.87 -0.38
N GLY A 115 -13.80 -9.28 -1.30
CA GLY A 115 -15.25 -9.31 -1.32
C GLY A 115 -15.97 -8.17 -0.60
N ALA A 116 -15.27 -7.09 -0.27
CA ALA A 116 -15.86 -5.91 0.36
C ALA A 116 -16.65 -5.03 -0.64
N GLU A 117 -17.56 -4.21 -0.11
CA GLU A 117 -18.07 -3.03 -0.80
C GLU A 117 -17.02 -1.92 -0.72
N VAL A 118 -16.48 -1.50 -1.88
CA VAL A 118 -15.31 -0.60 -1.92
C VAL A 118 -15.67 0.77 -2.46
N TRP A 119 -15.34 1.80 -1.70
CA TRP A 119 -15.49 3.19 -2.08
C TRP A 119 -14.13 3.88 -2.15
N VAL A 120 -13.88 4.55 -3.26
CA VAL A 120 -12.69 5.40 -3.40
C VAL A 120 -13.03 6.82 -2.99
N ILE A 121 -12.21 7.42 -2.14
CA ILE A 121 -12.36 8.80 -1.67
C ILE A 121 -11.18 9.61 -2.21
N SER A 122 -11.44 10.61 -3.02
CA SER A 122 -10.41 11.45 -3.65
C SER A 122 -10.77 12.92 -3.58
N ARG A 123 -9.82 13.81 -3.87
CA ARG A 123 -10.05 15.26 -3.78
C ARG A 123 -11.07 15.73 -4.81
N SER A 124 -11.03 15.21 -6.03
CA SER A 124 -11.88 15.66 -7.14
C SER A 124 -12.35 14.46 -7.96
N HIS A 125 -13.32 14.68 -8.85
CA HIS A 125 -13.87 13.67 -9.76
C HIS A 125 -12.89 13.16 -10.84
N SER A 126 -11.70 13.77 -10.96
CA SER A 126 -10.72 13.44 -12.02
C SER A 126 -10.32 11.96 -12.09
N LYS A 127 -10.45 11.20 -10.99
CA LYS A 127 -10.10 9.78 -10.88
C LYS A 127 -11.31 8.84 -10.76
N GLU A 128 -12.52 9.34 -10.88
CA GLU A 128 -13.74 8.54 -10.74
C GLU A 128 -13.83 7.42 -11.79
N ALA A 129 -13.52 7.73 -13.04
CA ALA A 129 -13.51 6.73 -14.11
C ALA A 129 -12.48 5.62 -13.87
N ASP A 130 -11.32 5.96 -13.31
CA ASP A 130 -10.30 4.99 -12.97
C ASP A 130 -10.73 4.12 -11.76
N ALA A 131 -11.34 4.72 -10.73
CA ALA A 131 -11.89 3.99 -9.59
C ALA A 131 -12.92 2.94 -10.04
N LYS A 132 -13.84 3.33 -10.93
CA LYS A 132 -14.84 2.41 -11.51
C LYS A 132 -14.19 1.26 -12.28
N LYS A 133 -13.16 1.54 -13.10
CA LYS A 133 -12.42 0.50 -13.84
C LYS A 133 -11.67 -0.46 -12.92
N LEU A 134 -11.22 0.00 -11.73
CA LEU A 134 -10.60 -0.82 -10.70
C LEU A 134 -11.62 -1.65 -9.89
N GLY A 135 -12.91 -1.48 -10.16
CA GLY A 135 -14.00 -2.24 -9.54
C GLY A 135 -14.57 -1.60 -8.29
N ALA A 136 -14.32 -0.32 -8.01
CA ALA A 136 -14.98 0.37 -6.90
C ALA A 136 -16.49 0.42 -7.09
N ASP A 137 -17.25 0.19 -6.01
CA ASP A 137 -18.71 0.26 -5.99
C ASP A 137 -19.21 1.69 -5.89
N GLY A 138 -18.37 2.60 -5.35
CA GLY A 138 -18.71 4.01 -5.25
C GLY A 138 -17.48 4.92 -5.23
N PHE A 139 -17.74 6.21 -5.39
CA PHE A 139 -16.73 7.25 -5.40
C PHE A 139 -17.22 8.47 -4.60
N ILE A 140 -16.31 9.09 -3.85
CA ILE A 140 -16.56 10.32 -3.09
C ILE A 140 -15.51 11.36 -3.48
N ALA A 141 -15.95 12.51 -3.97
CA ALA A 141 -15.08 13.66 -4.22
C ALA A 141 -15.19 14.64 -3.02
N THR A 142 -14.05 14.89 -2.35
CA THR A 142 -14.06 15.77 -1.16
C THR A 142 -14.15 17.26 -1.49
N GLU A 143 -14.09 17.63 -2.78
CA GLU A 143 -14.42 18.98 -3.25
C GLU A 143 -15.94 19.27 -3.24
N ASP A 144 -16.78 18.22 -3.20
CA ASP A 144 -18.21 18.38 -3.15
C ASP A 144 -18.67 18.94 -1.78
N LYS A 145 -19.72 19.71 -1.81
CA LYS A 145 -20.27 20.26 -0.56
C LYS A 145 -20.91 19.16 0.28
N ASN A 146 -20.53 19.06 1.56
CA ASN A 146 -21.09 18.09 2.52
C ASN A 146 -20.93 16.63 2.06
N TRP A 147 -19.81 16.31 1.39
CA TRP A 147 -19.53 15.00 0.82
C TRP A 147 -19.58 13.85 1.83
N GLU A 148 -19.35 14.12 3.12
CA GLU A 148 -19.37 13.14 4.20
C GLU A 148 -20.79 12.79 4.67
N VAL A 149 -21.75 13.71 4.51
CA VAL A 149 -23.10 13.61 5.12
C VAL A 149 -23.88 12.38 4.67
N PRO A 150 -23.92 12.02 3.36
CA PRO A 150 -24.63 10.82 2.92
C PRO A 150 -24.01 9.50 3.41
N HIS A 151 -22.80 9.55 3.94
CA HIS A 151 -21.99 8.38 4.30
C HIS A 151 -21.76 8.21 5.80
N LYS A 152 -22.45 9.00 6.64
CA LYS A 152 -22.32 8.92 8.09
C LYS A 152 -22.56 7.52 8.61
N LEU A 153 -21.69 7.05 9.54
CA LEU A 153 -21.77 5.76 10.25
C LEU A 153 -21.90 4.57 9.29
N SER A 154 -21.16 4.55 8.18
CA SER A 154 -21.31 3.51 7.17
C SER A 154 -20.04 2.71 6.86
N PHE A 155 -18.84 3.23 7.14
CA PHE A 155 -17.60 2.55 6.81
C PHE A 155 -17.04 1.74 7.98
N SER A 156 -16.92 0.43 7.80
CA SER A 156 -16.27 -0.45 8.79
C SER A 156 -14.76 -0.23 8.86
N LEU A 157 -14.15 0.14 7.74
CA LEU A 157 -12.72 0.38 7.60
C LEU A 157 -12.46 1.50 6.58
N ILE A 158 -11.58 2.42 6.91
CA ILE A 158 -11.01 3.34 5.93
C ILE A 158 -9.49 3.20 5.97
N VAL A 159 -8.88 2.92 4.82
CA VAL A 159 -7.43 2.91 4.63
C VAL A 159 -7.02 4.21 3.96
N ASN A 160 -6.27 5.04 4.69
CA ASN A 160 -5.76 6.31 4.18
C ASN A 160 -4.40 6.13 3.54
N THR A 161 -4.32 6.33 2.23
CA THR A 161 -3.10 6.27 1.42
C THR A 161 -2.62 7.65 0.94
N ALA A 162 -3.29 8.72 1.37
CA ALA A 162 -2.93 10.07 0.95
C ALA A 162 -1.57 10.50 1.54
N ASN A 163 -0.77 11.16 0.72
CA ASN A 163 0.56 11.66 1.07
C ASN A 163 0.60 13.15 1.37
N SER A 164 -0.54 13.79 1.52
CA SER A 164 -0.66 15.20 1.89
C SER A 164 -1.77 15.39 2.91
N SER A 165 -1.50 16.19 3.93
CA SER A 165 -2.46 16.63 4.94
C SER A 165 -3.12 17.96 4.61
N LYS A 166 -2.71 18.61 3.52
CA LYS A 166 -3.23 19.92 3.13
C LYS A 166 -4.71 19.85 2.73
N GLY A 167 -5.53 20.60 3.45
CA GLY A 167 -6.98 20.64 3.23
C GLY A 167 -7.71 19.35 3.65
N PHE A 168 -7.08 18.53 4.48
CA PHE A 168 -7.61 17.27 4.95
C PHE A 168 -8.34 17.46 6.28
N ASP A 169 -9.66 17.39 6.25
CA ASP A 169 -10.52 17.50 7.44
C ASP A 169 -10.80 16.09 8.00
N LEU A 170 -9.94 15.64 8.92
CA LEU A 170 -10.03 14.30 9.49
C LEU A 170 -11.37 14.04 10.18
N ALA A 171 -11.94 15.04 10.86
CA ALA A 171 -13.22 14.89 11.56
C ALA A 171 -14.36 14.47 10.62
N LYS A 172 -14.37 14.96 9.38
CA LYS A 172 -15.34 14.55 8.36
C LYS A 172 -15.20 13.09 7.98
N TYR A 173 -13.96 12.62 7.77
CA TYR A 173 -13.72 11.20 7.48
C TYR A 173 -14.12 10.30 8.66
N LEU A 174 -13.78 10.72 9.89
CA LEU A 174 -14.14 9.96 11.09
C LEU A 174 -15.66 9.91 11.31
N SER A 175 -16.39 10.95 10.91
CA SER A 175 -17.86 10.95 10.99
C SER A 175 -18.53 9.90 10.08
N MET A 176 -17.84 9.44 9.03
CA MET A 176 -18.34 8.39 8.14
C MET A 176 -18.09 6.98 8.69
N MET A 177 -17.22 6.83 9.70
CA MET A 177 -16.92 5.52 10.27
C MET A 177 -18.13 4.95 11.00
N ASP A 178 -18.36 3.67 10.81
CA ASP A 178 -19.33 2.91 11.59
C ASP A 178 -18.92 2.83 13.06
N VAL A 179 -19.82 2.40 13.92
CA VAL A 179 -19.51 2.20 15.35
C VAL A 179 -18.36 1.19 15.48
N HIS A 180 -17.31 1.59 16.20
CA HIS A 180 -16.05 0.84 16.34
C HIS A 180 -15.34 0.55 15.02
N GLY A 181 -15.59 1.32 13.98
CA GLY A 181 -14.86 1.25 12.72
C GLY A 181 -13.39 1.61 12.87
N HIS A 182 -12.56 1.19 11.92
CA HIS A 182 -11.12 1.38 11.95
C HIS A 182 -10.66 2.38 10.88
N TRP A 183 -9.99 3.45 11.30
CA TRP A 183 -9.21 4.31 10.43
C TRP A 183 -7.75 3.91 10.47
N VAL A 184 -7.17 3.50 9.34
CA VAL A 184 -5.77 3.06 9.27
C VAL A 184 -4.99 3.86 8.25
N SER A 185 -3.96 4.56 8.69
CA SER A 185 -3.08 5.34 7.83
C SER A 185 -1.87 4.53 7.38
N VAL A 186 -1.60 4.56 6.08
CA VAL A 186 -0.38 4.05 5.43
C VAL A 186 0.32 5.13 4.58
N GLY A 187 -0.34 6.26 4.37
CA GLY A 187 0.26 7.44 3.75
C GLY A 187 1.23 8.12 4.72
N LEU A 188 2.29 8.71 4.17
CA LEU A 188 3.32 9.45 4.90
C LEU A 188 3.37 10.89 4.38
N PRO A 189 2.48 11.78 4.86
CA PRO A 189 2.53 13.18 4.47
C PRO A 189 3.80 13.85 4.99
N GLU A 190 4.43 14.67 4.15
CA GLU A 190 5.63 15.45 4.51
C GLU A 190 5.29 16.66 5.40
N GLU A 191 4.02 17.09 5.37
CA GLU A 191 3.54 18.23 6.16
C GLU A 191 3.26 17.83 7.62
N ALA A 192 3.05 18.81 8.48
CA ALA A 192 2.67 18.60 9.87
C ALA A 192 1.46 17.67 10.01
N GLY A 193 1.45 16.89 11.09
CA GLY A 193 0.41 15.91 11.37
C GLY A 193 -1.00 16.52 11.46
N GLN A 194 -1.99 15.64 11.40
CA GLN A 194 -3.40 15.99 11.58
C GLN A 194 -3.74 16.08 13.06
N GLU A 195 -4.50 17.09 13.45
CA GLU A 195 -5.04 17.19 14.80
C GLU A 195 -6.16 16.15 14.97
N VAL A 196 -6.11 15.40 16.07
CA VAL A 196 -7.14 14.45 16.48
C VAL A 196 -7.77 14.93 17.78
N LYS A 197 -9.06 15.22 17.75
CA LYS A 197 -9.82 15.63 18.95
C LYS A 197 -10.54 14.42 19.54
N ALA A 198 -10.53 14.30 20.87
CA ALA A 198 -11.23 13.20 21.54
C ALA A 198 -12.72 13.18 21.18
N GLN A 199 -13.33 14.36 20.99
CA GLN A 199 -14.73 14.51 20.59
C GLN A 199 -15.05 13.84 19.25
N ASP A 200 -14.11 13.86 18.32
CA ASP A 200 -14.28 13.23 16.99
C ASP A 200 -14.30 11.70 17.09
N LEU A 201 -13.69 11.13 18.14
CA LEU A 201 -13.61 9.68 18.36
C LEU A 201 -14.79 9.15 19.18
N ILE A 202 -15.24 9.91 20.17
CA ILE A 202 -16.28 9.47 21.12
C ILE A 202 -17.62 9.23 20.43
N SER A 203 -17.93 9.98 19.35
CA SER A 203 -19.25 9.96 18.69
C SER A 203 -19.64 8.58 18.14
N ASN A 204 -18.65 7.76 17.73
CA ASN A 204 -18.84 6.43 17.16
C ASN A 204 -17.85 5.40 17.68
N GLY A 205 -16.97 5.75 18.62
CA GLY A 205 -15.96 4.84 19.16
C GLY A 205 -14.91 4.39 18.16
N VAL A 206 -14.62 5.21 17.13
CA VAL A 206 -13.68 4.87 16.07
C VAL A 206 -12.28 4.62 16.60
N LEU A 207 -11.59 3.64 16.02
CA LEU A 207 -10.20 3.32 16.32
C LEU A 207 -9.30 3.91 15.23
N ILE A 208 -8.29 4.67 15.64
CA ILE A 208 -7.28 5.24 14.73
C ILE A 208 -5.98 4.50 14.91
N GLY A 209 -5.39 4.06 13.80
CA GLY A 209 -4.11 3.38 13.77
C GLY A 209 -3.34 3.62 12.48
N ALA A 210 -2.20 2.93 12.40
CA ALA A 210 -1.35 2.93 11.21
C ALA A 210 -0.87 1.51 10.92
N SER A 211 -0.41 1.28 9.69
CA SER A 211 0.19 0.02 9.28
C SER A 211 1.47 0.28 8.50
N HIS A 212 2.45 -0.60 8.68
CA HIS A 212 3.74 -0.54 8.00
C HIS A 212 4.02 -1.85 7.27
N LEU A 213 3.98 -1.83 5.94
CA LEU A 213 4.16 -3.03 5.10
C LEU A 213 3.23 -4.18 5.54
N GLY A 214 3.78 -5.38 5.65
CA GLY A 214 3.12 -6.59 6.12
C GLY A 214 4.12 -7.72 6.37
N SER A 215 3.66 -8.80 6.99
CA SER A 215 4.47 -9.97 7.31
C SER A 215 4.82 -10.80 6.06
N ARG A 216 5.75 -11.75 6.24
CA ARG A 216 6.04 -12.78 5.22
C ARG A 216 4.77 -13.52 4.82
N ARG A 217 3.96 -13.96 5.79
CA ARG A 217 2.71 -14.66 5.52
C ARG A 217 1.78 -13.83 4.66
N GLU A 218 1.52 -12.59 5.06
CA GLU A 218 0.66 -11.68 4.32
C GLU A 218 1.16 -11.42 2.89
N THR A 219 2.50 -11.38 2.69
CA THR A 219 3.08 -11.26 1.35
C THR A 219 2.73 -12.45 0.47
N LEU A 220 2.89 -13.68 0.99
CA LEU A 220 2.58 -14.91 0.25
C LEU A 220 1.07 -15.02 -0.05
N GLU A 221 0.23 -14.74 0.94
CA GLU A 221 -1.23 -14.74 0.80
C GLU A 221 -1.69 -13.70 -0.24
N MET A 222 -1.12 -12.51 -0.22
CA MET A 222 -1.40 -11.45 -1.20
C MET A 222 -1.03 -11.86 -2.63
N LEU A 223 0.16 -12.42 -2.81
CA LEU A 223 0.61 -12.87 -4.14
C LEU A 223 -0.26 -14.02 -4.66
N GLN A 224 -0.64 -14.95 -3.78
CA GLN A 224 -1.54 -16.05 -4.15
C GLN A 224 -2.93 -15.53 -4.49
N LEU A 225 -3.49 -14.62 -3.68
CA LEU A 225 -4.78 -13.98 -3.99
C LEU A 225 -4.73 -13.24 -5.33
N ALA A 226 -3.63 -12.55 -5.62
CA ALA A 226 -3.47 -11.84 -6.88
C ALA A 226 -3.45 -12.82 -8.08
N ALA A 227 -2.77 -13.96 -7.93
CA ALA A 227 -2.74 -15.02 -8.93
C ALA A 227 -4.11 -15.66 -9.15
N ASP A 228 -4.78 -16.06 -8.06
CA ASP A 228 -6.08 -16.76 -8.09
C ASP A 228 -7.22 -15.90 -8.66
N LYS A 229 -7.19 -14.61 -8.36
CA LYS A 229 -8.20 -13.63 -8.81
C LYS A 229 -7.81 -12.90 -10.09
N GLY A 230 -6.64 -13.17 -10.66
CA GLY A 230 -6.14 -12.50 -11.86
C GLY A 230 -5.98 -10.98 -11.67
N ILE A 231 -5.55 -10.54 -10.48
CA ILE A 231 -5.37 -9.11 -10.17
C ILE A 231 -4.22 -8.56 -11.00
N LYS A 232 -4.50 -7.49 -11.73
CA LYS A 232 -3.50 -6.80 -12.54
C LYS A 232 -3.21 -5.42 -11.95
N SER A 233 -1.96 -5.22 -11.52
CA SER A 233 -1.45 -3.90 -11.15
C SER A 233 -1.53 -2.95 -12.34
N TRP A 234 -1.88 -1.70 -12.11
CA TRP A 234 -1.75 -0.69 -13.15
C TRP A 234 -0.33 -0.15 -13.13
N VAL A 235 0.45 -0.60 -14.10
CA VAL A 235 1.86 -0.26 -14.25
C VAL A 235 2.14 0.30 -15.64
N GLU A 236 3.05 1.24 -15.70
CA GLU A 236 3.72 1.67 -16.92
C GLU A 236 5.12 1.05 -16.92
N GLU A 237 5.44 0.35 -18.00
CA GLU A 237 6.74 -0.33 -18.14
C GLU A 237 7.74 0.60 -18.81
N ILE A 238 8.94 0.70 -18.24
CA ILE A 238 10.05 1.47 -18.80
C ILE A 238 11.27 0.55 -18.85
N PRO A 239 11.97 0.44 -20.02
CA PRO A 239 13.21 -0.31 -20.10
C PRO A 239 14.24 0.21 -19.08
N ILE A 240 14.88 -0.69 -18.35
CA ILE A 240 15.88 -0.33 -17.35
C ILE A 240 17.11 0.28 -18.03
N SER A 241 17.36 1.54 -17.74
CA SER A 241 18.51 2.32 -18.23
C SER A 241 18.67 3.56 -17.37
N LYS A 242 19.79 4.28 -17.54
CA LYS A 242 19.99 5.58 -16.86
C LYS A 242 18.89 6.59 -17.24
N ASP A 243 18.51 6.64 -18.49
CA ASP A 243 17.50 7.58 -18.99
C ASP A 243 16.10 7.14 -18.59
N GLY A 244 15.77 5.84 -18.69
CA GLY A 244 14.50 5.28 -18.20
C GLY A 244 14.28 5.51 -16.72
N LEU A 245 15.32 5.31 -15.89
CA LEU A 245 15.24 5.60 -14.47
C LEU A 245 15.02 7.10 -14.21
N LYS A 246 15.73 7.97 -14.93
CA LYS A 246 15.56 9.43 -14.83
C LYS A 246 14.14 9.86 -15.23
N GLU A 247 13.60 9.28 -16.28
CA GLU A 247 12.23 9.51 -16.74
C GLU A 247 11.24 9.09 -15.66
N ALA A 248 11.32 7.84 -15.17
CA ALA A 248 10.42 7.31 -14.15
C ALA A 248 10.40 8.19 -12.89
N VAL A 249 11.57 8.55 -12.36
CA VAL A 249 11.70 9.41 -11.17
C VAL A 249 11.13 10.81 -11.41
N THR A 250 11.39 11.38 -12.60
CA THR A 250 10.91 12.73 -12.93
C THR A 250 9.39 12.77 -13.04
N ARG A 251 8.80 11.79 -13.73
CA ARG A 251 7.34 11.68 -13.90
C ARG A 251 6.67 11.36 -12.55
N LEU A 252 7.26 10.48 -11.74
CA LEU A 252 6.75 10.15 -10.40
C LEU A 252 6.66 11.40 -9.51
N LYS A 253 7.68 12.26 -9.50
CA LYS A 253 7.68 13.53 -8.74
C LYS A 253 6.58 14.50 -9.20
N ARG A 254 6.13 14.40 -10.44
CA ARG A 254 5.05 15.22 -11.00
C ARG A 254 3.67 14.56 -10.86
N ASN A 255 3.58 13.40 -10.20
CA ASN A 255 2.38 12.54 -10.16
C ASN A 255 1.85 12.18 -11.57
N ASP A 256 2.74 12.08 -12.55
CA ASP A 256 2.46 11.73 -13.93
C ASP A 256 2.73 10.23 -14.15
N VAL A 257 1.90 9.39 -13.56
CA VAL A 257 1.95 7.92 -13.70
C VAL A 257 0.62 7.29 -13.31
N LYS A 258 0.20 6.25 -14.03
CA LYS A 258 -1.00 5.44 -13.71
C LYS A 258 -0.63 3.97 -13.50
N TYR A 259 -0.30 3.52 -12.29
CA TYR A 259 -0.12 4.25 -11.03
C TYR A 259 1.26 3.93 -10.47
N ARG A 260 2.02 3.02 -11.13
CA ARG A 260 3.38 2.62 -10.79
C ARG A 260 4.22 2.46 -12.04
N PHE A 261 5.51 2.67 -11.91
CA PHE A 261 6.48 2.24 -12.92
C PHE A 261 7.06 0.88 -12.52
N THR A 262 7.25 0.01 -13.53
CA THR A 262 8.08 -1.17 -13.43
C THR A 262 9.22 -1.06 -14.44
N LEU A 263 10.45 -1.14 -13.97
CA LEU A 263 11.62 -1.18 -14.84
C LEU A 263 11.79 -2.60 -15.38
N THR A 264 11.87 -2.73 -16.70
CA THR A 264 11.86 -4.01 -17.42
C THR A 264 13.13 -4.21 -18.25
N GLU A 265 13.25 -5.32 -18.96
CA GLU A 265 14.38 -5.64 -19.85
C GLU A 265 15.75 -5.73 -19.14
N TYR A 266 15.78 -6.31 -17.91
CA TYR A 266 17.00 -6.44 -17.13
C TYR A 266 18.12 -7.17 -17.90
N GLU A 267 17.82 -8.32 -18.52
CA GLU A 267 18.80 -9.12 -19.25
C GLU A 267 19.44 -8.34 -20.42
N LYS A 268 18.67 -7.46 -21.04
CA LYS A 268 19.16 -6.63 -22.16
C LYS A 268 20.20 -5.60 -21.71
N GLN A 269 20.05 -5.08 -20.48
CA GLN A 269 20.95 -4.06 -19.93
C GLN A 269 22.18 -4.67 -19.24
N PHE A 270 22.01 -5.77 -18.52
CA PHE A 270 23.06 -6.31 -17.65
C PHE A 270 23.62 -7.65 -18.16
N GLY A 271 23.02 -8.24 -19.20
CA GLY A 271 23.39 -9.56 -19.70
C GLY A 271 23.00 -10.68 -18.74
N LYS A 272 23.39 -11.89 -19.10
CA LYS A 272 23.26 -13.07 -18.22
C LYS A 272 24.47 -13.15 -17.30
#